data_e53b9dd9ff7b4900fff28014fdfeef9c
#
_entry.id   e53b9dd9ff7b4900fff28014fdfeef9c
#
_cell.length_a   1.000
_cell.length_b   1.000
_cell.length_c   1.000
_cell.angle_alpha   90.00
_cell.angle_beta   90.00
_cell.angle_gamma   90.00
#
_symmetry.space_group_name_H-M   'P 1'
#
loop_
_entity.id
_entity.type
_entity.pdbx_description
1 polymer ?
#
loop_
_entity_poly.entity_id
_entity_poly.type
_entity_poly.pdbx_seq_one_letter_code
_entity_poly.pdbx_strand_id
1 'polypeptide(L)'
;SMKELYVDSNGKHAGYPHYFRNSEEKLAKAQRKLSHCRKGSNRYKKQQKKVARIHTHIAHQRKDYLHKESRKITNFYDIVCIEDLDLKTMSGEHHFGKSVHDNGWRMFTDFLQYKLEREGKKLVRIDRWYPSSRTCSCCGKIKHDLKLEERVYLCSCGNRMDRDENAA
;
A
#
# COMPACT_ATOMS: atom_id res chain seq x y z
N SER A 1 -5.95 -5.09 -2.11
CA SER A 1 -6.64 -4.96 -0.82
C SER A 1 -6.28 -3.66 -0.11
N MET A 2 -7.23 -3.02 0.55
CA MET A 2 -6.97 -1.81 1.37
C MET A 2 -6.41 -2.14 2.76
N LYS A 3 -6.47 -3.40 3.16
CA LYS A 3 -6.01 -3.89 4.47
C LYS A 3 -4.56 -4.37 4.44
N GLU A 4 -4.07 -4.71 3.26
CA GLU A 4 -2.76 -5.32 3.04
C GLU A 4 -1.93 -4.49 2.08
N LEU A 5 -0.61 -4.62 2.19
CA LEU A 5 0.30 -3.95 1.28
C LEU A 5 0.24 -4.55 -0.12
N TYR A 6 0.28 -5.89 -0.20
CA TYR A 6 0.10 -6.65 -1.44
C TYR A 6 -0.39 -8.06 -1.15
N VAL A 7 -0.96 -8.70 -2.17
CA VAL A 7 -1.19 -10.14 -2.28
C VAL A 7 -0.39 -10.60 -3.49
N ASP A 8 0.35 -11.70 -3.38
CA ASP A 8 1.11 -12.26 -4.50
C ASP A 8 0.43 -13.50 -5.11
N SER A 9 0.86 -13.90 -6.30
CA SER A 9 0.31 -15.06 -7.04
C SER A 9 0.51 -16.41 -6.35
N ASN A 10 1.27 -16.47 -5.25
CA ASN A 10 1.40 -17.67 -4.42
C ASN A 10 0.46 -17.64 -3.21
N GLY A 11 -0.49 -16.69 -3.16
CA GLY A 11 -1.42 -16.53 -2.05
C GLY A 11 -0.77 -15.95 -0.78
N LYS A 12 0.40 -15.30 -0.89
CA LYS A 12 1.04 -14.68 0.24
C LYS A 12 0.51 -13.27 0.44
N HIS A 13 0.04 -13.00 1.62
CA HIS A 13 -0.46 -11.71 2.06
C HIS A 13 0.59 -10.96 2.87
N ALA A 14 0.90 -9.73 2.49
CA ALA A 14 1.74 -8.84 3.28
C ALA A 14 0.85 -7.85 4.04
N GLY A 15 0.68 -8.07 5.33
CA GLY A 15 -0.03 -7.14 6.20
C GLY A 15 0.64 -5.77 6.26
N TYR A 16 -0.14 -4.75 6.60
CA TYR A 16 0.39 -3.39 6.75
C TYR A 16 0.28 -2.92 8.21
N PRO A 17 1.40 -2.49 8.85
CA PRO A 17 1.42 -2.20 10.29
C PRO A 17 0.70 -0.92 10.72
N HIS A 18 0.11 -0.13 9.81
CA HIS A 18 -0.67 1.09 10.10
C HIS A 18 0.06 2.10 11.01
N TYR A 19 1.33 2.38 10.74
CA TYR A 19 2.20 3.21 11.58
C TYR A 19 1.62 4.61 11.91
N PHE A 20 0.96 5.24 10.93
CA PHE A 20 0.31 6.53 11.16
C PHE A 20 -0.86 6.38 12.12
N ARG A 21 -1.78 5.43 11.89
CA ARG A 21 -2.95 5.22 12.73
C ARG A 21 -2.56 4.89 14.17
N ASN A 22 -1.54 4.06 14.37
CA ASN A 22 -1.02 3.71 15.68
C ASN A 22 -0.41 4.91 16.44
N SER A 23 0.02 5.93 15.71
CA SER A 23 0.62 7.15 16.26
C SER A 23 -0.33 8.35 16.25
N GLU A 24 -1.53 8.24 15.69
CA GLU A 24 -2.47 9.36 15.44
C GLU A 24 -2.85 10.08 16.74
N GLU A 25 -3.17 9.33 17.78
CA GLU A 25 -3.53 9.91 19.08
C GLU A 25 -2.36 10.69 19.73
N LYS A 26 -1.16 10.12 19.70
CA LYS A 26 0.06 10.75 20.20
C LYS A 26 0.38 12.04 19.43
N LEU A 27 0.21 11.99 18.11
CA LEU A 27 0.40 13.14 17.22
C LEU A 27 -0.64 14.23 17.51
N ALA A 28 -1.91 13.88 17.60
CA ALA A 28 -3.00 14.81 17.92
C ALA A 28 -2.81 15.50 19.28
N LYS A 29 -2.38 14.77 20.31
CA LYS A 29 -2.02 15.36 21.63
C LYS A 29 -0.86 16.35 21.50
N ALA A 30 0.16 16.03 20.70
CA ALA A 30 1.30 16.92 20.51
C ALA A 30 0.92 18.17 19.71
N GLN A 31 0.10 18.04 18.68
CA GLN A 31 -0.40 19.15 17.86
C GLN A 31 -1.31 20.09 18.68
N ARG A 32 -2.23 19.56 19.50
CA ARG A 32 -3.04 20.37 20.42
C ARG A 32 -2.16 21.20 21.37
N LYS A 33 -1.12 20.60 21.96
CA LYS A 33 -0.17 21.35 22.81
C LYS A 33 0.57 22.43 22.01
N LEU A 34 0.89 22.20 20.75
CA LEU A 34 1.54 23.17 19.88
C LEU A 34 0.61 24.35 19.59
N SER A 35 -0.68 24.10 19.30
CA SER A 35 -1.65 25.18 19.00
C SER A 35 -1.88 26.12 20.19
N HIS A 36 -1.72 25.64 21.42
CA HIS A 36 -1.81 26.48 22.62
C HIS A 36 -0.52 27.24 22.98
N CYS A 37 0.57 27.07 22.22
CA CYS A 37 1.80 27.80 22.45
C CYS A 37 1.81 29.11 21.66
N ARG A 38 2.28 30.21 22.29
CA ARG A 38 2.51 31.48 21.59
C ARG A 38 3.53 31.27 20.47
N LYS A 39 3.13 31.57 19.22
CA LYS A 39 4.01 31.44 18.03
C LYS A 39 5.33 32.20 18.27
N GLY A 40 6.44 31.60 17.86
CA GLY A 40 7.79 32.18 18.00
C GLY A 40 8.44 31.99 19.38
N SER A 41 7.69 31.61 20.42
CA SER A 41 8.27 31.37 21.75
C SER A 41 9.19 30.15 21.80
N ASN A 42 10.09 30.08 22.76
CA ASN A 42 10.94 28.90 22.97
C ASN A 42 10.12 27.63 23.24
N ARG A 43 8.98 27.75 23.92
CA ARG A 43 8.04 26.67 24.17
C ARG A 43 7.42 26.18 22.86
N TYR A 44 7.01 27.09 21.97
CA TYR A 44 6.51 26.77 20.64
C TYR A 44 7.55 26.00 19.82
N LYS A 45 8.78 26.51 19.73
CA LYS A 45 9.88 25.87 18.99
C LYS A 45 10.18 24.45 19.51
N LYS A 46 10.18 24.26 20.84
CA LYS A 46 10.39 22.96 21.49
C LYS A 46 9.25 21.98 21.12
N GLN A 47 8.01 22.45 21.17
CA GLN A 47 6.85 21.62 20.86
C GLN A 47 6.76 21.30 19.35
N GLN A 48 7.11 22.24 18.49
CA GLN A 48 7.22 22.04 17.04
C GLN A 48 8.21 20.92 16.70
N LYS A 49 9.40 20.95 17.33
CA LYS A 49 10.39 19.86 17.18
C LYS A 49 9.84 18.51 17.62
N LYS A 50 9.00 18.47 18.68
CA LYS A 50 8.37 17.23 19.14
C LYS A 50 7.38 16.68 18.12
N VAL A 51 6.54 17.52 17.53
CA VAL A 51 5.61 17.13 16.46
C VAL A 51 6.39 16.62 15.25
N ALA A 52 7.43 17.35 14.81
CA ALA A 52 8.28 16.92 13.69
C ALA A 52 8.94 15.55 13.95
N ARG A 53 9.45 15.30 15.14
CA ARG A 53 10.04 13.99 15.51
C ARG A 53 9.04 12.85 15.41
N ILE A 54 7.78 13.05 15.78
CA ILE A 54 6.74 12.02 15.65
C ILE A 54 6.50 11.71 14.16
N HIS A 55 6.34 12.72 13.31
CA HIS A 55 6.20 12.53 11.86
C HIS A 55 7.40 11.81 11.26
N THR A 56 8.62 12.23 11.61
CA THR A 56 9.86 11.59 11.12
C THR A 56 9.93 10.13 11.54
N HIS A 57 9.56 9.81 12.77
CA HIS A 57 9.55 8.43 13.27
C HIS A 57 8.59 7.56 12.47
N ILE A 58 7.34 8.02 12.25
CA ILE A 58 6.34 7.32 11.43
C ILE A 58 6.87 7.09 10.00
N ALA A 59 7.46 8.12 9.40
CA ALA A 59 7.99 8.04 8.04
C ALA A 59 9.15 7.02 7.94
N HIS A 60 10.04 6.98 8.94
CA HIS A 60 11.15 6.03 8.98
C HIS A 60 10.67 4.59 9.17
N GLN A 61 9.71 4.35 10.09
CA GLN A 61 9.13 3.01 10.27
C GLN A 61 8.50 2.50 8.98
N ARG A 62 7.72 3.34 8.29
CA ARG A 62 7.11 3.00 6.99
C ARG A 62 8.19 2.68 5.96
N LYS A 63 9.18 3.55 5.82
CA LYS A 63 10.27 3.38 4.86
C LYS A 63 11.04 2.08 5.10
N ASP A 64 11.41 1.78 6.34
CA ASP A 64 12.11 0.54 6.71
C ASP A 64 11.28 -0.70 6.37
N TYR A 65 10.00 -0.70 6.73
CA TYR A 65 9.09 -1.79 6.41
C TYR A 65 8.99 -2.03 4.90
N LEU A 66 8.72 -0.99 4.13
CA LEU A 66 8.61 -1.08 2.68
C LEU A 66 9.93 -1.53 2.01
N HIS A 67 11.07 -1.10 2.54
CA HIS A 67 12.38 -1.60 2.10
C HIS A 67 12.55 -3.10 2.34
N LYS A 68 12.12 -3.60 3.50
CA LYS A 68 12.19 -5.02 3.84
C LYS A 68 11.26 -5.85 2.96
N GLU A 69 10.01 -5.43 2.80
CA GLU A 69 9.04 -6.15 1.96
C GLU A 69 9.46 -6.16 0.48
N SER A 70 9.86 -5.01 -0.06
CA SER A 70 10.33 -4.98 -1.46
C SER A 70 11.59 -5.81 -1.67
N ARG A 71 12.50 -5.91 -0.68
CA ARG A 71 13.68 -6.77 -0.76
C ARG A 71 13.30 -8.25 -0.77
N LYS A 72 12.31 -8.67 0.02
CA LYS A 72 11.81 -10.06 -0.01
C LYS A 72 11.35 -10.46 -1.41
N ILE A 73 10.59 -9.60 -2.08
CA ILE A 73 10.11 -9.87 -3.44
C ILE A 73 11.28 -9.94 -4.44
N THR A 74 12.15 -8.93 -4.44
CA THR A 74 13.24 -8.86 -5.43
C THR A 74 14.28 -9.97 -5.27
N ASN A 75 14.40 -10.59 -4.09
CA ASN A 75 15.27 -11.73 -3.88
C ASN A 75 14.74 -13.03 -4.50
N PHE A 76 13.40 -13.16 -4.67
CA PHE A 76 12.79 -14.39 -5.14
C PHE A 76 12.38 -14.36 -6.61
N TYR A 77 12.07 -13.17 -7.16
CA TYR A 77 11.50 -13.06 -8.50
C TYR A 77 12.39 -12.23 -9.42
N ASP A 78 12.51 -12.67 -10.67
CA ASP A 78 13.23 -11.95 -11.72
C ASP A 78 12.31 -11.02 -12.50
N ILE A 79 11.01 -11.34 -12.55
CA ILE A 79 9.98 -10.51 -13.16
C ILE A 79 8.86 -10.34 -12.14
N VAL A 80 8.52 -9.09 -11.87
CA VAL A 80 7.39 -8.74 -10.98
C VAL A 80 6.37 -7.96 -11.78
N CYS A 81 5.14 -8.46 -11.83
CA CYS A 81 4.01 -7.77 -12.45
C CYS A 81 3.19 -7.06 -11.38
N ILE A 82 2.82 -5.80 -11.61
CA ILE A 82 1.97 -5.03 -10.70
C ILE A 82 0.88 -4.30 -11.47
N GLU A 83 -0.24 -4.02 -10.80
CA GLU A 83 -1.28 -3.14 -11.33
C GLU A 83 -0.81 -1.68 -11.36
N ASP A 84 -1.20 -0.93 -12.41
CA ASP A 84 -1.02 0.51 -12.47
C ASP A 84 -2.16 1.23 -11.73
N LEU A 85 -2.04 1.33 -10.40
CA LEU A 85 -3.06 1.94 -9.55
C LEU A 85 -3.07 3.47 -9.67
N ASP A 86 -4.25 4.06 -9.92
CA ASP A 86 -4.45 5.51 -9.81
C ASP A 86 -4.62 5.93 -8.34
N LEU A 87 -3.49 6.08 -7.66
CA LEU A 87 -3.47 6.47 -6.25
C LEU A 87 -4.04 7.88 -6.01
N LYS A 88 -4.09 8.73 -7.03
CA LYS A 88 -4.62 10.08 -6.96
C LYS A 88 -6.15 10.04 -6.84
N THR A 89 -6.80 9.34 -7.76
CA THR A 89 -8.25 9.11 -7.74
C THR A 89 -8.69 8.33 -6.50
N MET A 90 -7.97 7.27 -6.13
CA MET A 90 -8.25 6.50 -4.90
C MET A 90 -8.16 7.36 -3.64
N SER A 91 -7.25 8.33 -3.58
CA SER A 91 -7.11 9.22 -2.42
C SER A 91 -8.23 10.24 -2.31
N GLY A 92 -8.72 10.77 -3.43
CA GLY A 92 -9.71 11.86 -3.48
C GLY A 92 -11.15 11.36 -3.47
N GLU A 93 -11.53 10.56 -4.45
CA GLU A 93 -12.93 10.22 -4.72
C GLU A 93 -13.55 9.23 -3.72
N HIS A 94 -12.72 8.35 -3.12
CA HIS A 94 -13.22 7.31 -2.23
C HIS A 94 -12.92 7.53 -0.75
N HIS A 95 -12.50 8.73 -0.34
CA HIS A 95 -12.12 9.06 1.05
C HIS A 95 -11.05 8.13 1.66
N PHE A 96 -10.28 7.41 0.82
CA PHE A 96 -9.24 6.50 1.24
C PHE A 96 -7.88 7.18 1.47
N GLY A 97 -7.81 8.50 1.43
CA GLY A 97 -6.56 9.27 1.52
C GLY A 97 -5.67 8.86 2.68
N LYS A 98 -6.22 8.66 3.89
CA LYS A 98 -5.42 8.18 5.03
C LYS A 98 -4.79 6.81 4.76
N SER A 99 -5.51 5.87 4.18
CA SER A 99 -5.02 4.52 3.90
C SER A 99 -3.99 4.52 2.76
N VAL A 100 -4.24 5.26 1.69
CA VAL A 100 -3.32 5.40 0.56
C VAL A 100 -1.99 6.01 1.02
N HIS A 101 -2.05 7.09 1.84
CA HIS A 101 -0.85 7.72 2.39
C HIS A 101 -0.15 6.86 3.43
N ASP A 102 -0.90 6.14 4.27
CA ASP A 102 -0.31 5.28 5.30
C ASP A 102 0.33 4.04 4.68
N ASN A 103 -0.30 3.41 3.71
CA ASN A 103 0.24 2.21 3.05
C ASN A 103 1.51 2.50 2.23
N GLY A 104 1.63 3.70 1.64
CA GLY A 104 2.85 4.10 0.94
C GLY A 104 3.12 3.28 -0.34
N TRP A 105 2.07 2.86 -1.07
CA TRP A 105 2.19 2.03 -2.28
C TRP A 105 3.12 2.62 -3.34
N ARG A 106 3.08 3.93 -3.57
CA ARG A 106 4.01 4.57 -4.51
C ARG A 106 5.47 4.34 -4.11
N MET A 107 5.79 4.57 -2.83
CA MET A 107 7.15 4.33 -2.31
C MET A 107 7.55 2.86 -2.45
N PHE A 108 6.60 1.93 -2.23
CA PHE A 108 6.82 0.51 -2.39
C PHE A 108 7.14 0.14 -3.84
N THR A 109 6.36 0.65 -4.81
CA THR A 109 6.61 0.41 -6.23
C THR A 109 7.91 1.05 -6.71
N ASP A 110 8.26 2.25 -6.20
CA ASP A 110 9.55 2.88 -6.49
C ASP A 110 10.71 2.01 -5.94
N PHE A 111 10.53 1.38 -4.76
CA PHE A 111 11.55 0.48 -4.20
C PHE A 111 11.68 -0.83 -4.96
N LEU A 112 10.59 -1.39 -5.47
CA LEU A 112 10.63 -2.54 -6.36
C LEU A 112 11.38 -2.19 -7.66
N GLN A 113 11.00 -1.08 -8.29
CA GLN A 113 11.56 -0.63 -9.56
C GLN A 113 13.10 -0.56 -9.51
N TYR A 114 13.66 0.29 -8.63
CA TYR A 114 15.10 0.48 -8.63
C TYR A 114 15.88 -0.76 -8.17
N LYS A 115 15.30 -1.61 -7.32
CA LYS A 115 15.97 -2.83 -6.84
C LYS A 115 16.04 -3.89 -7.94
N LEU A 116 14.93 -4.08 -8.68
CA LEU A 116 14.90 -4.99 -9.81
C LEU A 116 15.85 -4.52 -10.92
N GLU A 117 15.83 -3.24 -11.25
CA GLU A 117 16.74 -2.65 -12.26
C GLU A 117 18.23 -2.86 -11.90
N ARG A 118 18.60 -2.65 -10.62
CA ARG A 118 19.97 -2.89 -10.15
C ARG A 118 20.44 -4.33 -10.28
N GLU A 119 19.52 -5.29 -10.28
CA GLU A 119 19.79 -6.71 -10.38
C GLU A 119 19.55 -7.25 -11.81
N GLY A 120 19.32 -6.37 -12.79
CA GLY A 120 19.01 -6.78 -14.17
C GLY A 120 17.66 -7.47 -14.35
N LYS A 121 16.78 -7.32 -13.36
CA LYS A 121 15.43 -7.88 -13.32
C LYS A 121 14.38 -6.86 -13.81
N LYS A 122 13.13 -7.29 -13.98
CA LYS A 122 12.09 -6.45 -14.59
C LYS A 122 10.90 -6.21 -13.67
N LEU A 123 10.41 -4.96 -13.61
CA LEU A 123 9.09 -4.60 -13.13
C LEU A 123 8.17 -4.34 -14.33
N VAL A 124 7.07 -5.05 -14.42
CA VAL A 124 6.05 -4.90 -15.47
C VAL A 124 4.81 -4.28 -14.85
N ARG A 125 4.28 -3.22 -15.48
CA ARG A 125 3.00 -2.62 -15.09
C ARG A 125 1.92 -3.13 -16.03
N ILE A 126 0.87 -3.74 -15.48
CA ILE A 126 -0.28 -4.19 -16.27
C ILE A 126 -1.14 -2.97 -16.58
N ASP A 127 -1.79 -3.00 -17.74
CA ASP A 127 -2.72 -1.94 -18.13
C ASP A 127 -3.77 -1.71 -17.05
N ARG A 128 -4.04 -0.45 -16.74
CA ARG A 128 -5.00 -0.02 -15.72
C ARG A 128 -6.41 -0.57 -15.94
N TRP A 129 -6.80 -0.75 -17.18
CA TRP A 129 -8.13 -1.20 -17.57
C TRP A 129 -8.23 -2.72 -17.70
N TYR A 130 -7.13 -3.42 -17.51
CA TYR A 130 -7.14 -4.88 -17.50
C TYR A 130 -7.99 -5.40 -16.33
N PRO A 131 -9.03 -6.20 -16.58
CA PRO A 131 -9.96 -6.63 -15.54
C PRO A 131 -9.39 -7.77 -14.68
N SER A 132 -8.25 -7.56 -14.03
CA SER A 132 -7.53 -8.57 -13.24
C SER A 132 -8.44 -9.29 -12.24
N SER A 133 -9.19 -8.54 -11.43
CA SER A 133 -10.09 -9.10 -10.43
C SER A 133 -11.31 -9.86 -10.99
N ARG A 134 -11.60 -9.71 -12.28
CA ARG A 134 -12.70 -10.40 -13.00
C ARG A 134 -12.23 -11.54 -13.88
N THR A 135 -10.95 -11.63 -14.17
CA THR A 135 -10.36 -12.67 -15.01
C THR A 135 -9.99 -13.88 -14.16
N CYS A 136 -10.43 -15.05 -14.56
CA CYS A 136 -10.09 -16.29 -13.85
C CYS A 136 -8.61 -16.63 -14.03
N SER A 137 -7.86 -16.76 -12.96
CA SER A 137 -6.44 -17.14 -12.98
C SER A 137 -6.21 -18.54 -13.56
N CYS A 138 -7.21 -19.42 -13.51
CA CYS A 138 -7.11 -20.80 -13.99
C CYS A 138 -7.43 -20.94 -15.50
N CYS A 139 -8.52 -20.32 -15.99
CA CYS A 139 -9.00 -20.54 -17.36
C CYS A 139 -9.08 -19.28 -18.22
N GLY A 140 -8.74 -18.10 -17.69
CA GLY A 140 -8.77 -16.82 -18.39
C GLY A 140 -10.18 -16.27 -18.68
N LYS A 141 -11.26 -16.94 -18.28
CA LYS A 141 -12.63 -16.46 -18.51
C LYS A 141 -12.92 -15.22 -17.68
N ILE A 142 -13.53 -14.21 -18.31
CA ILE A 142 -13.90 -12.97 -17.64
C ILE A 142 -15.31 -13.08 -17.07
N LYS A 143 -15.47 -12.77 -15.79
CA LYS A 143 -16.76 -12.69 -15.07
C LYS A 143 -17.22 -11.23 -15.01
N HIS A 144 -18.23 -10.88 -15.82
CA HIS A 144 -18.70 -9.49 -15.95
C HIS A 144 -19.58 -9.04 -14.77
N ASP A 145 -20.25 -9.94 -14.10
CA ASP A 145 -21.23 -9.73 -13.03
C ASP A 145 -20.63 -9.72 -11.62
N LEU A 146 -19.31 -9.77 -11.48
CA LEU A 146 -18.62 -9.75 -10.17
C LEU A 146 -18.82 -8.40 -9.46
N LYS A 147 -19.46 -8.43 -8.29
CA LYS A 147 -19.71 -7.24 -7.46
C LYS A 147 -18.49 -6.89 -6.61
N LEU A 148 -18.35 -5.62 -6.24
CA LEU A 148 -17.23 -5.14 -5.41
C LEU A 148 -17.21 -5.76 -4.01
N GLU A 149 -18.37 -6.15 -3.50
CA GLU A 149 -18.54 -6.74 -2.17
C GLU A 149 -18.14 -8.22 -2.14
N GLU A 150 -18.16 -8.90 -3.29
CA GLU A 150 -17.79 -10.31 -3.40
C GLU A 150 -16.29 -10.47 -3.19
N ARG A 151 -15.90 -11.17 -2.11
CA ARG A 151 -14.51 -11.44 -1.78
C ARG A 151 -14.03 -12.81 -2.26
N VAL A 152 -14.95 -13.71 -2.54
CA VAL A 152 -14.65 -15.03 -3.09
C VAL A 152 -14.93 -15.02 -4.58
N TYR A 153 -13.91 -15.34 -5.36
CA TYR A 153 -14.04 -15.54 -6.80
C TYR A 153 -14.49 -16.96 -7.09
N LEU A 154 -15.55 -17.11 -7.89
CA LEU A 154 -16.11 -18.40 -8.32
C LEU A 154 -16.19 -18.42 -9.85
N CYS A 155 -15.61 -19.42 -10.48
CA CYS A 155 -15.63 -19.61 -11.93
C CYS A 155 -16.36 -20.91 -12.33
N SER A 156 -16.96 -20.91 -13.53
CA SER A 156 -17.58 -22.11 -14.12
C SER A 156 -16.59 -23.26 -14.39
N CYS A 157 -15.28 -22.99 -14.39
CA CYS A 157 -14.25 -24.03 -14.49
C CYS A 157 -13.97 -24.78 -13.18
N GLY A 158 -14.67 -24.41 -12.08
CA GLY A 158 -14.46 -24.96 -10.74
C GLY A 158 -13.49 -24.17 -9.86
N ASN A 159 -12.81 -23.13 -10.39
CA ASN A 159 -11.92 -22.30 -9.60
C ASN A 159 -12.70 -21.55 -8.52
N ARG A 160 -12.27 -21.71 -7.24
CA ARG A 160 -12.80 -21.01 -6.07
C ARG A 160 -11.65 -20.56 -5.19
N MET A 161 -11.46 -19.26 -5.08
CA MET A 161 -10.38 -18.70 -4.28
C MET A 161 -10.71 -17.26 -3.80
N ASP A 162 -9.86 -16.67 -2.99
CA ASP A 162 -9.97 -15.24 -2.65
C ASP A 162 -9.85 -14.41 -3.93
N ARG A 163 -10.60 -13.32 -4.00
CA ARG A 163 -10.63 -12.46 -5.18
C ARG A 163 -9.31 -11.73 -5.41
N ASP A 164 -8.65 -11.30 -4.34
CA ASP A 164 -7.37 -10.58 -4.42
C ASP A 164 -6.25 -11.58 -4.82
N GLU A 165 -6.33 -12.85 -4.38
CA GLU A 165 -5.46 -13.94 -4.84
C GLU A 165 -5.70 -14.30 -6.31
N ASN A 166 -6.96 -14.32 -6.75
CA ASN A 166 -7.28 -14.60 -8.15
C ASN A 166 -6.76 -13.51 -9.09
N ALA A 167 -6.63 -12.27 -8.60
CA ALA A 167 -6.16 -11.13 -9.37
C ALA A 167 -4.62 -11.03 -9.40
N ALA A 168 -3.93 -11.70 -8.48
CA ALA A 168 -2.48 -11.70 -8.37
C ALA A 168 -1.83 -12.75 -9.28
#